data_48206e7a3754fc9d9108c34c7b9513c1
#
_entry.id   48206e7a3754fc9d9108c34c7b9513c1
#
_cell.length_a   1.000
_cell.length_b   1.000
_cell.length_c   1.000
_cell.angle_alpha   90.00
_cell.angle_beta   90.00
_cell.angle_gamma   90.00
#
_symmetry.space_group_name_H-M   'P 1'
#
loop_
_entity.id
_entity.type
_entity.pdbx_description
1 polymer ?
#
loop_
_entity_poly.entity_id
_entity_poly.type
_entity_poly.pdbx_seq_one_letter_code
_entity_poly.pdbx_strand_id
1 'polypeptide(L)'
;MKKINWLALFTIAATLGVNAHAAPERVGDFTLIDNEGKAHQLSKYAFNKAVVIVSQSAGCTMNRENIARYKQLRTNWDHRGVSFLMLNSAVQDDRAGIKAEEAIWNYDFPIMDDSTQLVANALGVTKAGEVVVVDPVRMNVLYRGPLPAQPARAPLGEALEAIVADGADSRQMDTRVEEFEAAEGCALQFPAAERYMAEVPDYETEIAPILIERCVGRHVEGGIGPFAMNSHMMIQGWSPMIREVIMTGRMPPMQVDPTVRSFANSGNIPDEERQKLIHWINAGSPRD
;
A
#
# COMPACT_ATOMS: atom_id res chain seq x y z
N MET A 1 -4.72 -67.81 31.21
CA MET A 1 -3.86 -67.01 30.35
C MET A 1 -4.77 -65.97 29.66
N LYS A 2 -4.84 -64.70 30.18
CA LYS A 2 -5.69 -63.64 29.65
C LYS A 2 -4.78 -62.74 28.79
N LYS A 3 -5.10 -62.58 27.49
CA LYS A 3 -4.44 -61.66 26.58
C LYS A 3 -5.07 -60.26 26.75
N ILE A 4 -4.29 -59.28 27.13
CA ILE A 4 -4.66 -57.88 27.21
C ILE A 4 -4.31 -57.23 25.86
N ASN A 5 -5.36 -56.82 25.10
CA ASN A 5 -5.20 -56.01 23.90
C ASN A 5 -5.04 -54.55 24.30
N TRP A 6 -3.88 -53.97 23.97
CA TRP A 6 -3.66 -52.52 24.05
C TRP A 6 -4.11 -51.90 22.74
N LEU A 7 -5.22 -51.15 22.75
CA LEU A 7 -5.58 -50.19 21.70
C LEU A 7 -4.81 -48.90 21.97
N ALA A 8 -3.87 -48.60 21.12
CA ALA A 8 -3.22 -47.29 21.09
C ALA A 8 -4.17 -46.29 20.40
N LEU A 9 -4.71 -45.33 21.16
CA LEU A 9 -5.37 -44.16 20.59
C LEU A 9 -4.31 -43.20 20.01
N PHE A 10 -4.27 -43.07 18.69
CA PHE A 10 -3.56 -42.00 18.02
C PHE A 10 -4.45 -40.75 18.01
N THR A 11 -4.15 -39.80 18.87
CA THR A 11 -4.71 -38.43 18.77
C THR A 11 -3.98 -37.65 17.69
N ILE A 12 -4.64 -37.48 16.55
CA ILE A 12 -4.18 -36.55 15.51
C ILE A 12 -4.44 -35.12 16.01
N ALA A 13 -3.39 -34.48 16.45
CA ALA A 13 -3.43 -33.02 16.69
C ALA A 13 -3.46 -32.31 15.34
N ALA A 14 -4.63 -31.82 14.91
CA ALA A 14 -4.76 -30.91 13.79
C ALA A 14 -4.14 -29.57 14.20
N THR A 15 -2.92 -29.33 13.76
CA THR A 15 -2.32 -27.98 13.80
C THR A 15 -3.04 -27.11 12.78
N LEU A 16 -3.92 -26.25 13.25
CA LEU A 16 -4.43 -25.14 12.44
C LEU A 16 -3.22 -24.23 12.13
N GLY A 17 -2.64 -24.44 10.95
CA GLY A 17 -1.65 -23.54 10.41
C GLY A 17 -2.32 -22.19 10.17
N VAL A 18 -2.01 -21.21 11.03
CA VAL A 18 -2.27 -19.80 10.71
C VAL A 18 -1.39 -19.49 9.52
N ASN A 19 -1.98 -19.35 8.34
CA ASN A 19 -1.30 -18.82 7.17
C ASN A 19 -0.98 -17.36 7.47
N ALA A 20 0.22 -17.12 8.02
CA ALA A 20 0.78 -15.77 8.02
C ALA A 20 0.94 -15.38 6.55
N HIS A 21 0.14 -14.44 6.08
CA HIS A 21 0.33 -13.85 4.76
C HIS A 21 1.70 -13.18 4.80
N ALA A 22 2.64 -13.74 4.04
CA ALA A 22 3.93 -13.11 3.83
C ALA A 22 3.68 -11.68 3.29
N ALA A 23 4.35 -10.69 3.86
CA ALA A 23 4.24 -9.32 3.42
C ALA A 23 4.56 -9.21 1.92
N PRO A 24 3.86 -8.33 1.18
CA PRO A 24 4.15 -8.15 -0.23
C PRO A 24 5.60 -7.69 -0.41
N GLU A 25 6.37 -8.44 -1.20
CA GLU A 25 7.77 -8.14 -1.48
C GLU A 25 7.90 -6.86 -2.31
N ARG A 26 6.93 -6.58 -3.16
CA ARG A 26 6.92 -5.43 -4.05
C ARG A 26 5.59 -4.69 -4.01
N VAL A 27 5.63 -3.39 -3.69
CA VAL A 27 4.44 -2.54 -3.64
C VAL A 27 3.98 -2.07 -5.04
N GLY A 28 4.92 -1.85 -5.97
CA GLY A 28 4.68 -1.18 -7.25
C GLY A 28 4.65 0.35 -7.11
N ASP A 29 4.57 1.06 -8.25
CA ASP A 29 4.47 2.52 -8.25
C ASP A 29 3.04 2.97 -7.90
N PHE A 30 2.93 4.06 -7.18
CA PHE A 30 1.65 4.68 -6.82
C PHE A 30 1.78 6.20 -6.73
N THR A 31 0.66 6.90 -6.84
CA THR A 31 0.55 8.34 -6.57
C THR A 31 -0.58 8.59 -5.59
N LEU A 32 -0.28 9.31 -4.52
CA LEU A 32 -1.27 9.82 -3.56
C LEU A 32 -1.11 11.34 -3.42
N ILE A 33 -2.17 12.00 -3.00
CA ILE A 33 -2.18 13.43 -2.73
C ILE A 33 -2.09 13.63 -1.22
N ASP A 34 -1.24 14.54 -0.77
CA ASP A 34 -1.09 14.83 0.66
C ASP A 34 -2.16 15.82 1.18
N ASN A 35 -2.12 16.06 2.47
CA ASN A 35 -3.01 16.98 3.19
C ASN A 35 -2.93 18.43 2.69
N GLU A 36 -1.86 18.82 1.98
CA GLU A 36 -1.69 20.14 1.37
C GLU A 36 -2.05 20.18 -0.13
N GLY A 37 -2.44 19.04 -0.72
CA GLY A 37 -2.83 18.91 -2.13
C GLY A 37 -1.66 18.66 -3.08
N LYS A 38 -0.49 18.29 -2.57
CA LYS A 38 0.66 17.96 -3.38
C LYS A 38 0.67 16.45 -3.70
N ALA A 39 0.95 16.11 -4.97
CA ALA A 39 1.05 14.73 -5.41
C ALA A 39 2.44 14.13 -5.09
N HIS A 40 2.42 12.95 -4.48
CA HIS A 40 3.58 12.13 -4.16
C HIS A 40 3.52 10.83 -4.95
N GLN A 41 4.41 10.68 -5.94
CA GLN A 41 4.58 9.43 -6.69
C GLN A 41 5.86 8.73 -6.23
N LEU A 42 5.79 7.44 -5.91
CA LEU A 42 6.94 6.71 -5.34
C LEU A 42 8.17 6.78 -6.26
N SER A 43 8.00 6.56 -7.56
CA SER A 43 9.10 6.60 -8.53
C SER A 43 9.78 7.98 -8.65
N LYS A 44 9.12 9.06 -8.25
CA LYS A 44 9.74 10.40 -8.22
C LYS A 44 10.76 10.58 -7.10
N TYR A 45 10.80 9.64 -6.16
CA TYR A 45 11.82 9.56 -5.11
C TYR A 45 13.03 8.72 -5.50
N ALA A 46 13.17 8.30 -6.77
CA ALA A 46 14.25 7.46 -7.27
C ALA A 46 15.67 8.07 -7.11
N PHE A 47 15.79 9.37 -6.80
CA PHE A 47 17.03 10.02 -6.43
C PHE A 47 17.44 9.77 -4.97
N ASN A 48 16.51 9.26 -4.14
CA ASN A 48 16.79 8.84 -2.78
C ASN A 48 17.18 7.36 -2.71
N LYS A 49 17.91 7.00 -1.66
CA LYS A 49 18.27 5.61 -1.37
C LYS A 49 17.10 4.81 -0.80
N ALA A 50 16.21 5.48 -0.06
CA ALA A 50 15.00 4.90 0.50
C ALA A 50 13.91 5.94 0.75
N VAL A 51 12.68 5.47 0.86
CA VAL A 51 11.52 6.23 1.35
C VAL A 51 10.99 5.52 2.60
N VAL A 52 10.97 6.22 3.71
CA VAL A 52 10.32 5.77 4.96
C VAL A 52 8.89 6.25 4.94
N ILE A 53 7.95 5.33 5.04
CA ILE A 53 6.51 5.59 5.11
C ILE A 53 6.03 5.19 6.50
N VAL A 54 5.46 6.14 7.23
CA VAL A 54 4.87 5.90 8.55
C VAL A 54 3.37 5.87 8.43
N SER A 55 2.75 4.76 8.81
CA SER A 55 1.29 4.68 8.85
C SER A 55 0.71 5.57 9.94
N GLN A 56 -0.32 6.36 9.59
CA GLN A 56 -0.93 7.35 10.46
C GLN A 56 -2.46 7.22 10.41
N SER A 57 -3.13 7.53 11.51
CA SER A 57 -4.57 7.73 11.61
C SER A 57 -4.86 8.89 12.54
N ALA A 58 -5.82 9.73 12.18
CA ALA A 58 -6.26 10.84 13.04
C ALA A 58 -6.79 10.29 14.35
N GLY A 59 -6.40 10.93 15.45
CA GLY A 59 -6.79 10.47 16.79
C GLY A 59 -5.97 9.32 17.36
N CYS A 60 -5.07 8.70 16.60
CA CYS A 60 -4.25 7.60 17.10
C CYS A 60 -3.21 8.07 18.12
N THR A 61 -3.34 7.65 19.37
CA THR A 61 -2.45 8.03 20.49
C THR A 61 -1.00 7.67 20.19
N MET A 62 -0.75 6.49 19.61
CA MET A 62 0.60 6.06 19.25
C MET A 62 1.29 7.01 18.26
N ASN A 63 0.57 7.52 17.25
CA ASN A 63 1.15 8.50 16.34
C ASN A 63 1.50 9.79 17.06
N ARG A 64 0.61 10.29 17.92
CA ARG A 64 0.79 11.56 18.66
C ARG A 64 1.96 11.48 19.62
N GLU A 65 2.07 10.41 20.40
CA GLU A 65 3.14 10.20 21.36
C GLU A 65 4.52 10.03 20.69
N ASN A 66 4.55 9.59 19.43
CA ASN A 66 5.79 9.32 18.70
C ASN A 66 6.24 10.44 17.75
N ILE A 67 5.52 11.59 17.67
CA ILE A 67 5.88 12.70 16.77
C ILE A 67 7.34 13.12 16.92
N ALA A 68 7.82 13.30 18.15
CA ALA A 68 9.20 13.69 18.40
C ALA A 68 10.21 12.65 17.86
N ARG A 69 9.88 11.37 17.97
CA ARG A 69 10.70 10.26 17.43
C ARG A 69 10.73 10.24 15.91
N TYR A 70 9.58 10.49 15.25
CA TYR A 70 9.52 10.60 13.80
C TYR A 70 10.37 11.76 13.29
N LYS A 71 10.27 12.94 13.94
CA LYS A 71 11.10 14.10 13.61
C LYS A 71 12.58 13.83 13.81
N GLN A 72 12.95 13.16 14.91
CA GLN A 72 14.33 12.77 15.16
C GLN A 72 14.84 11.79 14.10
N LEU A 73 14.03 10.78 13.73
CA LEU A 73 14.36 9.83 12.68
C LEU A 73 14.63 10.57 11.36
N ARG A 74 13.74 11.47 10.94
CA ARG A 74 13.94 12.30 9.75
C ARG A 74 15.23 13.11 9.84
N THR A 75 15.49 13.81 10.94
CA THR A 75 16.70 14.62 11.13
C THR A 75 17.97 13.80 10.97
N ASN A 76 17.96 12.55 11.43
CA ASN A 76 19.13 11.67 11.37
C ASN A 76 19.41 11.13 9.96
N TRP A 77 18.39 11.05 9.07
CA TRP A 77 18.52 10.29 7.83
C TRP A 77 18.23 11.09 6.54
N ASP A 78 17.52 12.22 6.63
CA ASP A 78 17.14 13.00 5.45
C ASP A 78 18.38 13.44 4.64
N HIS A 79 19.40 13.95 5.33
CA HIS A 79 20.67 14.37 4.72
C HIS A 79 21.51 13.20 4.13
N ARG A 80 21.10 11.95 4.38
CA ARG A 80 21.74 10.73 3.88
C ARG A 80 20.98 10.11 2.68
N GLY A 81 20.01 10.83 2.13
CA GLY A 81 19.22 10.41 0.99
C GLY A 81 18.04 9.51 1.35
N VAL A 82 17.44 9.69 2.52
CA VAL A 82 16.22 8.99 2.93
C VAL A 82 15.08 10.01 3.04
N SER A 83 14.00 9.83 2.27
CA SER A 83 12.79 10.65 2.37
C SER A 83 11.79 10.09 3.36
N PHE A 84 10.99 10.98 3.96
CA PHE A 84 10.00 10.63 4.97
C PHE A 84 8.62 11.10 4.58
N LEU A 85 7.65 10.19 4.59
CA LEU A 85 6.23 10.42 4.29
C LEU A 85 5.38 9.76 5.36
N MET A 86 4.19 10.29 5.59
CA MET A 86 3.15 9.60 6.34
C MET A 86 2.05 9.12 5.40
N LEU A 87 1.38 8.04 5.76
CA LEU A 87 0.30 7.42 5.01
C LEU A 87 -0.93 7.28 5.91
N ASN A 88 -1.99 8.01 5.59
CA ASN A 88 -3.28 7.83 6.24
C ASN A 88 -4.19 6.96 5.36
N SER A 89 -4.56 5.80 5.90
CA SER A 89 -5.45 4.84 5.24
C SER A 89 -6.63 4.45 6.15
N ALA A 90 -6.94 5.27 7.14
CA ALA A 90 -8.06 5.02 8.05
C ALA A 90 -9.38 5.40 7.38
N VAL A 91 -10.33 4.46 7.34
CA VAL A 91 -11.62 4.62 6.63
C VAL A 91 -12.48 5.78 7.14
N GLN A 92 -12.28 6.18 8.39
CA GLN A 92 -13.03 7.28 9.02
C GLN A 92 -12.39 8.66 8.79
N ASP A 93 -11.16 8.71 8.24
CA ASP A 93 -10.42 9.96 8.07
C ASP A 93 -10.65 10.50 6.65
N ASP A 94 -10.79 11.81 6.56
CA ASP A 94 -10.77 12.54 5.31
C ASP A 94 -9.63 13.57 5.32
N ARG A 95 -9.35 14.18 4.19
CA ARG A 95 -8.27 15.16 4.07
C ARG A 95 -8.43 16.34 5.02
N ALA A 96 -9.64 16.78 5.31
CA ALA A 96 -9.90 17.88 6.23
C ALA A 96 -9.56 17.49 7.68
N GLY A 97 -9.94 16.28 8.08
CA GLY A 97 -9.58 15.69 9.38
C GLY A 97 -8.08 15.46 9.53
N ILE A 98 -7.42 14.95 8.49
CA ILE A 98 -5.96 14.78 8.45
C ILE A 98 -5.26 16.13 8.63
N LYS A 99 -5.70 17.17 7.91
CA LYS A 99 -5.14 18.50 8.01
C LYS A 99 -5.37 19.15 9.38
N ALA A 100 -6.55 18.93 9.98
CA ALA A 100 -6.84 19.41 11.34
C ALA A 100 -5.95 18.72 12.39
N GLU A 101 -5.73 17.42 12.26
CA GLU A 101 -4.83 16.64 13.12
C GLU A 101 -3.39 17.13 12.99
N GLU A 102 -2.91 17.33 11.77
CA GLU A 102 -1.58 17.89 11.50
C GLU A 102 -1.39 19.25 12.15
N ALA A 103 -2.35 20.16 12.01
CA ALA A 103 -2.28 21.48 12.58
C ALA A 103 -2.24 21.50 14.13
N ILE A 104 -2.96 20.57 14.77
CA ILE A 104 -2.97 20.43 16.24
C ILE A 104 -1.65 19.89 16.76
N TRP A 105 -1.13 18.84 16.10
CA TRP A 105 0.02 18.08 16.59
C TRP A 105 1.34 18.43 15.91
N ASN A 106 1.30 19.29 14.89
CA ASN A 106 2.46 19.76 14.15
C ASN A 106 3.36 18.58 13.70
N TYR A 107 2.80 17.68 12.90
CA TYR A 107 3.55 16.53 12.37
C TYR A 107 4.73 16.98 11.53
N ASP A 108 4.59 18.02 10.73
CA ASP A 108 5.63 18.57 9.85
C ASP A 108 6.14 17.51 8.84
N PHE A 109 5.22 16.68 8.35
CA PHE A 109 5.45 15.66 7.32
C PHE A 109 4.34 15.74 6.29
N PRO A 110 4.60 15.45 5.01
CA PRO A 110 3.53 15.18 4.06
C PRO A 110 2.73 13.95 4.52
N ILE A 111 1.42 14.11 4.71
CA ILE A 111 0.52 13.01 5.09
C ILE A 111 -0.31 12.66 3.85
N MET A 112 0.06 11.58 3.19
CA MET A 112 -0.63 11.09 2.00
C MET A 112 -1.99 10.51 2.38
N ASP A 113 -3.03 10.92 1.65
CA ASP A 113 -4.40 10.43 1.79
C ASP A 113 -4.60 9.21 0.89
N ASP A 114 -4.74 8.03 1.51
CA ASP A 114 -5.00 6.75 0.86
C ASP A 114 -6.45 6.30 1.14
N SER A 115 -7.43 7.12 0.77
CA SER A 115 -8.87 6.87 0.94
C SER A 115 -9.31 5.51 0.38
N THR A 116 -8.67 5.04 -0.67
CA THR A 116 -8.91 3.71 -1.26
C THR A 116 -8.29 2.56 -0.48
N GLN A 117 -7.35 2.83 0.42
CA GLN A 117 -6.57 1.83 1.18
C GLN A 117 -5.72 0.88 0.32
N LEU A 118 -5.62 1.15 -0.97
CA LEU A 118 -4.90 0.27 -1.91
C LEU A 118 -3.39 0.30 -1.68
N VAL A 119 -2.83 1.45 -1.27
CA VAL A 119 -1.41 1.58 -0.99
C VAL A 119 -1.06 0.91 0.33
N ALA A 120 -1.83 1.14 1.40
CA ALA A 120 -1.62 0.45 2.68
C ALA A 120 -1.72 -1.07 2.52
N ASN A 121 -2.72 -1.55 1.77
CA ASN A 121 -2.86 -2.97 1.46
C ASN A 121 -1.67 -3.52 0.69
N ALA A 122 -1.15 -2.77 -0.31
CA ALA A 122 0.04 -3.17 -1.06
C ALA A 122 1.32 -3.15 -0.20
N LEU A 123 1.42 -2.27 0.79
CA LEU A 123 2.51 -2.21 1.76
C LEU A 123 2.38 -3.25 2.88
N GLY A 124 1.23 -3.90 3.01
CA GLY A 124 0.93 -4.85 4.08
C GLY A 124 0.78 -4.20 5.45
N VAL A 125 0.43 -2.92 5.50
CA VAL A 125 0.20 -2.16 6.74
C VAL A 125 -1.14 -2.58 7.35
N THR A 126 -1.17 -2.79 8.66
CA THR A 126 -2.37 -3.20 9.40
C THR A 126 -2.73 -2.27 10.54
N LYS A 127 -1.78 -1.44 10.98
CA LYS A 127 -1.94 -0.53 12.11
C LYS A 127 -1.32 0.83 11.82
N ALA A 128 -1.92 1.88 12.34
CA ALA A 128 -1.27 3.18 12.44
C ALA A 128 -0.11 3.11 13.45
N GLY A 129 1.04 3.68 13.10
CA GLY A 129 2.28 3.58 13.86
C GLY A 129 3.30 2.60 13.26
N GLU A 130 2.90 1.77 12.31
CA GLU A 130 3.84 0.93 11.55
C GLU A 130 4.74 1.78 10.65
N VAL A 131 5.99 1.35 10.53
CA VAL A 131 6.99 1.96 9.65
C VAL A 131 7.34 0.98 8.54
N VAL A 132 7.27 1.46 7.31
CA VAL A 132 7.70 0.72 6.11
C VAL A 132 8.82 1.48 5.43
N VAL A 133 9.90 0.79 5.05
CA VAL A 133 10.98 1.35 4.23
C VAL A 133 10.91 0.74 2.85
N VAL A 134 10.89 1.57 1.83
CA VAL A 134 10.72 1.16 0.42
C VAL A 134 11.91 1.62 -0.41
N ASP A 135 12.43 0.75 -1.29
CA ASP A 135 13.31 1.13 -2.39
C ASP A 135 12.48 1.84 -3.49
N PRO A 136 12.68 3.14 -3.73
CA PRO A 136 11.86 3.87 -4.70
C PRO A 136 12.18 3.55 -6.16
N VAL A 137 13.29 2.85 -6.44
CA VAL A 137 13.70 2.43 -7.79
C VAL A 137 13.07 1.07 -8.13
N ARG A 138 13.22 0.10 -7.23
CA ARG A 138 12.70 -1.26 -7.43
C ARG A 138 11.31 -1.44 -6.87
N MET A 139 10.87 -0.51 -6.00
CA MET A 139 9.56 -0.56 -5.33
C MET A 139 9.38 -1.80 -4.45
N ASN A 140 10.48 -2.27 -3.87
CA ASN A 140 10.50 -3.37 -2.92
C ASN A 140 10.40 -2.83 -1.50
N VAL A 141 9.68 -3.56 -0.65
CA VAL A 141 9.67 -3.31 0.79
C VAL A 141 10.98 -3.85 1.37
N LEU A 142 11.78 -2.97 1.98
CA LEU A 142 13.07 -3.30 2.59
C LEU A 142 12.96 -3.55 4.10
N TYR A 143 11.98 -2.93 4.75
CA TYR A 143 11.68 -3.08 6.17
C TYR A 143 10.21 -2.85 6.42
N ARG A 144 9.63 -3.58 7.35
CA ARG A 144 8.31 -3.30 7.93
C ARG A 144 8.32 -3.70 9.41
N GLY A 145 7.94 -2.78 10.27
CA GLY A 145 7.91 -3.03 11.70
C GLY A 145 7.51 -1.82 12.52
N PRO A 146 7.63 -1.90 13.86
CA PRO A 146 7.32 -0.80 14.74
C PRO A 146 8.36 0.32 14.61
N LEU A 147 7.98 1.53 15.03
CA LEU A 147 8.95 2.56 15.36
C LEU A 147 9.63 2.18 16.69
N PRO A 148 10.92 1.88 16.70
CA PRO A 148 11.58 1.47 17.92
C PRO A 148 11.72 2.61 18.93
N ALA A 149 11.75 2.26 20.22
CA ALA A 149 11.96 3.23 21.30
C ALA A 149 13.30 3.98 21.20
N GLN A 150 14.32 3.36 20.59
CA GLN A 150 15.62 3.96 20.30
C GLN A 150 15.97 3.75 18.82
N PRO A 151 15.58 4.67 17.92
CA PRO A 151 15.71 4.48 16.47
C PRO A 151 17.13 4.21 15.96
N ALA A 152 18.15 4.65 16.67
CA ALA A 152 19.56 4.53 16.24
C ALA A 152 20.20 3.16 16.51
N ARG A 153 19.54 2.30 17.28
CA ARG A 153 20.11 0.99 17.72
C ARG A 153 19.15 -0.19 17.52
N ALA A 154 18.06 0.03 16.85
CA ALA A 154 17.03 -0.97 16.65
C ALA A 154 17.02 -1.44 15.20
N PRO A 155 16.30 -2.51 14.87
CA PRO A 155 16.25 -3.10 13.53
C PRO A 155 16.03 -2.09 12.40
N LEU A 156 15.17 -1.07 12.61
CA LEU A 156 14.97 0.01 11.63
C LEU A 156 16.27 0.82 11.38
N GLY A 157 17.01 1.19 12.43
CA GLY A 157 18.27 1.92 12.28
C GLY A 157 19.34 1.09 11.56
N GLU A 158 19.45 -0.19 11.88
CA GLU A 158 20.38 -1.12 11.22
C GLU A 158 20.01 -1.31 9.74
N ALA A 159 18.71 -1.46 9.43
CA ALA A 159 18.23 -1.53 8.06
C ALA A 159 18.56 -0.25 7.28
N LEU A 160 18.30 0.92 7.84
CA LEU A 160 18.63 2.20 7.20
C LEU A 160 20.14 2.39 7.02
N GLU A 161 20.99 2.00 7.99
CA GLU A 161 22.44 2.03 7.84
C GLU A 161 22.90 1.14 6.68
N ALA A 162 22.39 -0.09 6.59
CA ALA A 162 22.71 -0.99 5.50
C ALA A 162 22.29 -0.43 4.13
N ILE A 163 21.10 0.21 4.05
CA ILE A 163 20.57 0.82 2.81
C ILE A 163 21.42 2.01 2.35
N VAL A 164 21.88 2.85 3.28
CA VAL A 164 22.61 4.09 2.92
C VAL A 164 24.11 3.90 2.80
N ALA A 165 24.66 2.76 3.23
CA ALA A 165 26.08 2.45 3.09
C ALA A 165 26.54 2.62 1.64
N ASP A 166 27.72 3.21 1.42
CA ASP A 166 28.27 3.39 0.08
C ASP A 166 28.56 2.01 -0.56
N GLY A 167 28.06 1.83 -1.78
CA GLY A 167 28.20 0.57 -2.54
C GLY A 167 27.19 -0.53 -2.15
N ALA A 168 26.24 -0.26 -1.26
CA ALA A 168 25.14 -1.16 -1.02
C ALA A 168 24.33 -1.31 -2.33
N ASP A 169 24.49 -2.46 -2.99
CA ASP A 169 23.61 -2.85 -4.07
C ASP A 169 22.33 -3.42 -3.44
N SER A 170 21.22 -2.68 -3.57
CA SER A 170 19.91 -3.15 -3.11
C SER A 170 19.53 -4.51 -3.75
N ARG A 171 20.24 -4.94 -4.80
CA ARG A 171 20.14 -6.31 -5.38
C ARG A 171 20.68 -7.40 -4.47
N GLN A 172 21.60 -7.04 -3.58
CA GLN A 172 22.27 -7.98 -2.68
C GLN A 172 21.72 -7.89 -1.25
N MET A 173 20.89 -6.90 -0.96
CA MET A 173 20.18 -6.91 0.31
C MET A 173 19.22 -8.10 0.30
N ASP A 174 19.39 -9.00 1.25
CA ASP A 174 18.44 -10.08 1.50
C ASP A 174 17.09 -9.40 1.75
N THR A 175 16.20 -9.46 0.75
CA THR A 175 14.88 -8.83 0.75
C THR A 175 13.91 -9.51 1.70
N ARG A 176 14.41 -10.25 2.68
CA ARG A 176 13.58 -10.71 3.79
C ARG A 176 13.12 -9.48 4.54
N VAL A 177 11.85 -9.17 4.35
CA VAL A 177 11.13 -8.34 5.31
C VAL A 177 11.20 -9.10 6.63
N GLU A 178 12.13 -8.73 7.51
CA GLU A 178 12.12 -9.24 8.87
C GLU A 178 10.80 -8.77 9.49
N GLU A 179 9.89 -9.70 9.70
CA GLU A 179 8.65 -9.45 10.44
C GLU A 179 9.04 -9.31 11.91
N PHE A 180 9.18 -8.08 12.34
CA PHE A 180 9.28 -7.79 13.77
C PHE A 180 7.91 -7.91 14.43
N GLU A 181 7.92 -8.20 15.74
CA GLU A 181 6.69 -8.28 16.55
C GLU A 181 5.70 -7.18 16.16
N ALA A 182 4.43 -7.56 16.08
CA ALA A 182 3.36 -6.66 15.65
C ALA A 182 3.46 -5.31 16.35
N ALA A 183 3.64 -4.25 15.57
CA ALA A 183 3.73 -2.89 16.09
C ALA A 183 2.54 -2.61 17.02
N GLU A 184 2.81 -2.06 18.18
CA GLU A 184 1.76 -1.43 18.96
C GLU A 184 1.22 -0.26 18.14
N GLY A 185 -0.12 -0.14 18.03
CA GLY A 185 -0.72 0.90 17.20
C GLY A 185 -2.22 0.77 17.13
N CYS A 186 -2.85 1.76 16.48
CA CYS A 186 -4.30 1.75 16.29
C CYS A 186 -4.61 0.87 15.06
N ALA A 187 -5.43 -0.17 15.26
CA ALA A 187 -5.80 -1.08 14.19
C ALA A 187 -6.50 -0.32 13.03
N LEU A 188 -6.10 -0.57 11.82
CA LEU A 188 -6.77 -0.12 10.61
C LEU A 188 -7.76 -1.21 10.16
N GLN A 189 -8.88 -0.78 9.60
CA GLN A 189 -9.88 -1.66 9.02
C GLN A 189 -9.80 -1.56 7.50
N PHE A 190 -9.92 -2.69 6.80
CA PHE A 190 -9.82 -2.77 5.34
C PHE A 190 -11.08 -3.42 4.74
N PRO A 191 -12.27 -2.79 4.86
CA PRO A 191 -13.53 -3.42 4.51
C PRO A 191 -13.63 -3.80 3.03
N ALA A 192 -13.02 -3.03 2.12
CA ALA A 192 -13.00 -3.37 0.71
C ALA A 192 -12.11 -4.58 0.44
N ALA A 193 -10.91 -4.62 1.03
CA ALA A 193 -10.00 -5.76 0.89
C ALA A 193 -10.62 -7.04 1.46
N GLU A 194 -11.23 -6.98 2.64
CA GLU A 194 -11.93 -8.11 3.27
C GLU A 194 -13.06 -8.62 2.37
N ARG A 195 -13.89 -7.71 1.83
CA ARG A 195 -14.98 -8.05 0.91
C ARG A 195 -14.46 -8.76 -0.33
N TYR A 196 -13.47 -8.17 -1.01
CA TYR A 196 -12.99 -8.69 -2.29
C TYR A 196 -12.01 -9.86 -2.17
N MET A 197 -11.48 -10.12 -0.98
CA MET A 197 -10.80 -11.38 -0.66
C MET A 197 -11.80 -12.53 -0.45
N ALA A 198 -12.97 -12.24 0.12
CA ALA A 198 -14.03 -13.21 0.31
C ALA A 198 -14.75 -13.53 -1.01
N GLU A 199 -14.96 -12.51 -1.85
CA GLU A 199 -15.66 -12.63 -3.13
C GLU A 199 -15.00 -11.69 -4.16
N VAL A 200 -14.29 -12.28 -5.13
CA VAL A 200 -13.64 -11.51 -6.19
C VAL A 200 -14.71 -10.86 -7.08
N PRO A 201 -14.59 -9.57 -7.46
CA PRO A 201 -15.56 -8.91 -8.32
C PRO A 201 -15.77 -9.67 -9.64
N ASP A 202 -17.03 -9.88 -10.00
CA ASP A 202 -17.41 -10.58 -11.22
C ASP A 202 -17.08 -9.76 -12.48
N TYR A 203 -16.45 -10.43 -13.46
CA TYR A 203 -16.00 -9.74 -14.66
C TYR A 203 -17.15 -9.15 -15.47
N GLU A 204 -18.20 -9.92 -15.72
CA GLU A 204 -19.27 -9.53 -16.65
C GLU A 204 -20.17 -8.43 -16.06
N THR A 205 -20.49 -8.53 -14.78
CA THR A 205 -21.48 -7.68 -14.13
C THR A 205 -20.88 -6.48 -13.38
N GLU A 206 -19.60 -6.54 -12.98
CA GLU A 206 -18.97 -5.50 -12.19
C GLU A 206 -17.78 -4.85 -12.89
N ILE A 207 -16.87 -5.63 -13.49
CA ILE A 207 -15.61 -5.11 -14.05
C ILE A 207 -15.79 -4.60 -15.47
N ALA A 208 -16.42 -5.37 -16.35
CA ALA A 208 -16.62 -4.96 -17.75
C ALA A 208 -17.41 -3.64 -17.89
N PRO A 209 -18.47 -3.36 -17.10
CA PRO A 209 -19.14 -2.05 -17.12
C PRO A 209 -18.19 -0.89 -16.79
N ILE A 210 -17.32 -1.02 -15.77
CA ILE A 210 -16.33 0.00 -15.41
C ILE A 210 -15.35 0.23 -16.55
N LEU A 211 -14.82 -0.85 -17.15
CA LEU A 211 -13.86 -0.75 -18.26
C LEU A 211 -14.52 -0.10 -19.49
N ILE A 212 -15.78 -0.45 -19.81
CA ILE A 212 -16.52 0.15 -20.92
C ILE A 212 -16.69 1.65 -20.70
N GLU A 213 -17.11 2.06 -19.52
CA GLU A 213 -17.37 3.46 -19.22
C GLU A 213 -16.08 4.31 -19.14
N ARG A 214 -15.03 3.79 -18.50
CA ARG A 214 -13.84 4.57 -18.18
C ARG A 214 -12.69 4.43 -19.18
N CYS A 215 -12.60 3.30 -19.89
CA CYS A 215 -11.41 2.93 -20.66
C CYS A 215 -11.66 2.74 -22.15
N VAL A 216 -12.70 1.98 -22.52
CA VAL A 216 -12.94 1.53 -23.90
C VAL A 216 -13.08 2.69 -24.89
N GLY A 217 -13.65 3.84 -24.50
CA GLY A 217 -13.77 5.01 -25.37
C GLY A 217 -12.44 5.48 -26.00
N ARG A 218 -11.30 5.15 -25.41
CA ARG A 218 -9.95 5.43 -25.93
C ARG A 218 -9.21 4.17 -26.36
N HIS A 219 -9.55 3.03 -25.77
CA HIS A 219 -8.92 1.72 -25.98
C HIS A 219 -9.79 0.82 -26.87
N VAL A 220 -10.20 1.35 -28.01
CA VAL A 220 -10.88 0.62 -29.11
C VAL A 220 -9.91 0.37 -30.25
N GLU A 221 -10.23 -0.56 -31.13
CA GLU A 221 -9.46 -0.77 -32.37
C GLU A 221 -9.45 0.52 -33.21
N GLY A 222 -8.27 0.96 -33.62
CA GLY A 222 -8.07 2.25 -34.30
C GLY A 222 -8.22 3.48 -33.41
N GLY A 223 -8.41 3.32 -32.10
CA GLY A 223 -8.43 4.41 -31.11
C GLY A 223 -7.05 4.95 -30.77
N ILE A 224 -7.02 5.96 -29.89
CA ILE A 224 -5.77 6.61 -29.46
C ILE A 224 -4.99 5.82 -28.40
N GLY A 225 -5.61 4.83 -27.76
CA GLY A 225 -4.95 3.95 -26.79
C GLY A 225 -3.99 2.98 -27.49
N PRO A 226 -2.91 2.56 -26.82
CA PRO A 226 -1.88 1.69 -27.43
C PRO A 226 -2.36 0.26 -27.72
N PHE A 227 -3.50 -0.15 -27.15
CA PHE A 227 -4.14 -1.46 -27.37
C PHE A 227 -5.64 -1.34 -27.22
N ALA A 228 -6.40 -2.25 -27.84
CA ALA A 228 -7.84 -2.31 -27.69
C ALA A 228 -8.24 -3.20 -26.52
N MET A 229 -9.21 -2.76 -25.71
CA MET A 229 -9.81 -3.53 -24.63
C MET A 229 -11.07 -4.26 -25.14
N ASN A 230 -10.93 -5.04 -26.22
CA ASN A 230 -12.05 -5.68 -26.93
C ASN A 230 -12.27 -7.14 -26.51
N SER A 231 -11.48 -7.69 -25.62
CA SER A 231 -11.66 -9.03 -25.08
C SER A 231 -11.06 -9.18 -23.69
N HIS A 232 -11.62 -10.09 -22.89
CA HIS A 232 -11.08 -10.40 -21.57
C HIS A 232 -9.61 -10.81 -21.62
N MET A 233 -9.22 -11.65 -22.59
CA MET A 233 -7.84 -12.11 -22.75
C MET A 233 -6.85 -10.95 -22.94
N MET A 234 -7.23 -9.95 -23.73
CA MET A 234 -6.41 -8.74 -23.92
C MET A 234 -6.29 -7.96 -22.60
N ILE A 235 -7.40 -7.76 -21.91
CA ILE A 235 -7.43 -7.04 -20.63
C ILE A 235 -6.59 -7.78 -19.59
N GLN A 236 -6.74 -9.10 -19.48
CA GLN A 236 -5.96 -9.94 -18.57
C GLN A 236 -4.45 -9.85 -18.87
N GLY A 237 -4.06 -9.91 -20.15
CA GLY A 237 -2.67 -9.78 -20.56
C GLY A 237 -2.05 -8.41 -20.19
N TRP A 238 -2.85 -7.35 -20.21
CA TRP A 238 -2.42 -5.99 -19.85
C TRP A 238 -2.68 -5.62 -18.39
N SER A 239 -3.26 -6.50 -17.58
CA SER A 239 -3.63 -6.22 -16.18
C SER A 239 -2.50 -5.64 -15.33
N PRO A 240 -1.24 -6.10 -15.40
CA PRO A 240 -0.16 -5.47 -14.63
C PRO A 240 0.05 -3.99 -14.98
N MET A 241 -0.03 -3.64 -16.27
CA MET A 241 0.09 -2.25 -16.71
C MET A 241 -1.16 -1.45 -16.36
N ILE A 242 -2.36 -2.03 -16.49
CA ILE A 242 -3.63 -1.39 -16.10
C ILE A 242 -3.57 -1.06 -14.60
N ARG A 243 -3.12 -2.00 -13.76
CA ARG A 243 -2.92 -1.76 -12.33
C ARG A 243 -2.00 -0.57 -12.09
N GLU A 244 -0.83 -0.58 -12.71
CA GLU A 244 0.17 0.48 -12.52
C GLU A 244 -0.37 1.86 -12.93
N VAL A 245 -1.02 1.99 -14.09
CA VAL A 245 -1.53 3.29 -14.54
C VAL A 245 -2.71 3.81 -13.72
N ILE A 246 -3.50 2.92 -13.11
CA ILE A 246 -4.56 3.27 -12.17
C ILE A 246 -3.94 3.71 -10.82
N MET A 247 -2.99 2.96 -10.28
CA MET A 247 -2.33 3.27 -9.01
C MET A 247 -1.53 4.58 -9.08
N THR A 248 -0.94 4.88 -10.24
CA THR A 248 -0.19 6.13 -10.45
C THR A 248 -1.05 7.30 -10.91
N GLY A 249 -2.36 7.10 -11.16
CA GLY A 249 -3.25 8.14 -11.66
C GLY A 249 -2.94 8.59 -13.10
N ARG A 250 -2.14 7.83 -13.88
CA ARG A 250 -1.85 8.17 -15.29
C ARG A 250 -3.01 7.90 -16.23
N MET A 251 -3.85 6.92 -15.89
CA MET A 251 -5.08 6.59 -16.59
C MET A 251 -6.26 6.42 -15.64
N PRO A 252 -7.47 6.83 -16.04
CA PRO A 252 -7.77 7.64 -17.23
C PRO A 252 -7.09 9.01 -17.18
N PRO A 253 -6.81 9.67 -18.32
CA PRO A 253 -6.22 11.02 -18.32
C PRO A 253 -7.21 12.05 -17.79
N MET A 254 -6.72 13.25 -17.43
CA MET A 254 -7.52 14.37 -16.92
C MET A 254 -8.16 14.10 -15.55
N GLN A 255 -7.45 13.38 -14.69
CA GLN A 255 -7.83 13.26 -13.29
C GLN A 255 -7.58 14.59 -12.56
N VAL A 256 -8.50 14.95 -11.68
CA VAL A 256 -8.42 16.18 -10.88
C VAL A 256 -8.63 15.81 -9.41
N ASP A 257 -8.12 16.64 -8.53
CA ASP A 257 -8.39 16.48 -7.11
C ASP A 257 -9.85 16.87 -6.78
N PRO A 258 -10.71 15.91 -6.44
CA PRO A 258 -12.13 16.17 -6.21
C PRO A 258 -12.39 17.00 -4.96
N THR A 259 -11.43 17.07 -4.02
CA THR A 259 -11.54 17.88 -2.79
C THR A 259 -11.33 19.37 -3.08
N VAL A 260 -10.64 19.72 -4.17
CA VAL A 260 -10.46 21.08 -4.63
C VAL A 260 -11.60 21.51 -5.53
N ARG A 261 -11.91 20.72 -6.55
CA ARG A 261 -13.00 20.99 -7.51
C ARG A 261 -13.40 19.74 -8.27
N SER A 262 -14.69 19.57 -8.51
CA SER A 262 -15.22 18.54 -9.39
C SER A 262 -15.53 19.09 -10.78
N PHE A 263 -15.34 18.27 -11.82
CA PHE A 263 -15.70 18.56 -13.20
C PHE A 263 -16.51 17.41 -13.76
N ALA A 264 -17.59 17.69 -14.48
CA ALA A 264 -18.48 16.67 -15.02
C ALA A 264 -17.79 15.70 -16.00
N ASN A 265 -16.71 16.16 -16.65
CA ASN A 265 -15.92 15.37 -17.61
C ASN A 265 -14.51 15.02 -17.11
N SER A 266 -14.30 15.00 -15.79
CA SER A 266 -13.03 14.54 -15.23
C SER A 266 -12.82 13.04 -15.54
N GLY A 267 -11.54 12.66 -15.67
CA GLY A 267 -11.16 11.25 -15.82
C GLY A 267 -11.11 10.47 -14.49
N ASN A 268 -11.67 11.01 -13.42
CA ASN A 268 -11.62 10.36 -12.12
C ASN A 268 -12.39 9.03 -12.14
N ILE A 269 -11.77 8.01 -11.57
CA ILE A 269 -12.43 6.75 -11.23
C ILE A 269 -12.89 6.88 -9.76
N PRO A 270 -14.17 6.66 -9.44
CA PRO A 270 -14.64 6.60 -8.06
C PRO A 270 -13.86 5.57 -7.25
N ASP A 271 -13.67 5.82 -5.96
CA ASP A 271 -12.86 4.96 -5.09
C ASP A 271 -13.34 3.50 -5.08
N GLU A 272 -14.65 3.28 -5.05
CA GLU A 272 -15.21 1.93 -5.11
C GLU A 272 -14.87 1.21 -6.43
N GLU A 273 -14.98 1.89 -7.57
CA GLU A 273 -14.62 1.31 -8.87
C GLU A 273 -13.12 1.03 -8.96
N ARG A 274 -12.29 1.91 -8.39
CA ARG A 274 -10.83 1.73 -8.30
C ARG A 274 -10.48 0.52 -7.45
N GLN A 275 -11.13 0.37 -6.29
CA GLN A 275 -10.96 -0.79 -5.42
C GLN A 275 -11.36 -2.08 -6.14
N LYS A 276 -12.53 -2.13 -6.79
CA LYS A 276 -12.98 -3.28 -7.56
C LYS A 276 -11.98 -3.70 -8.63
N LEU A 277 -11.53 -2.76 -9.46
CA LEU A 277 -10.55 -3.02 -10.52
C LEU A 277 -9.23 -3.58 -9.97
N ILE A 278 -8.68 -2.96 -8.94
CA ILE A 278 -7.38 -3.36 -8.40
C ILE A 278 -7.48 -4.72 -7.69
N HIS A 279 -8.52 -4.97 -6.92
CA HIS A 279 -8.70 -6.27 -6.26
C HIS A 279 -8.95 -7.40 -7.26
N TRP A 280 -9.74 -7.16 -8.31
CA TRP A 280 -9.93 -8.09 -9.41
C TRP A 280 -8.62 -8.41 -10.13
N ILE A 281 -7.80 -7.40 -10.43
CA ILE A 281 -6.48 -7.59 -11.05
C ILE A 281 -5.55 -8.39 -10.13
N ASN A 282 -5.51 -8.06 -8.84
CA ASN A 282 -4.68 -8.77 -7.85
C ASN A 282 -5.10 -10.23 -7.68
N ALA A 283 -6.37 -10.57 -7.92
CA ALA A 283 -6.88 -11.94 -7.96
C ALA A 283 -6.54 -12.71 -9.26
N GLY A 284 -5.78 -12.09 -10.18
CA GLY A 284 -5.38 -12.73 -11.43
C GLY A 284 -6.31 -12.44 -12.61
N SER A 285 -7.18 -11.45 -12.48
CA SER A 285 -8.14 -11.04 -13.51
C SER A 285 -9.04 -12.20 -14.00
N PRO A 286 -9.72 -12.92 -13.10
CA PRO A 286 -10.57 -14.05 -13.50
C PRO A 286 -11.77 -13.55 -14.32
N ARG A 287 -12.39 -14.49 -15.07
CA ARG A 287 -13.64 -14.24 -15.80
C ARG A 287 -14.82 -14.99 -15.21
N ASP A 288 -14.53 -16.12 -14.56
CA ASP A 288 -15.51 -17.03 -13.98
C ASP A 288 -15.25 -17.21 -12.49
#